data_8833f88c006f80f2828ac8d220c75787
#
_entry.id   8833f88c006f80f2828ac8d220c75787
#
_cell.length_a   1.000
_cell.length_b   1.000
_cell.length_c   1.000
_cell.angle_alpha   90.00
_cell.angle_beta   90.00
_cell.angle_gamma   90.00
#
_symmetry.space_group_name_H-M   'P 1'
#
loop_
_entity.id
_entity.type
_entity.pdbx_description
1 polymer ?
#
loop_
_entity_poly.entity_id
_entity_poly.type
_entity_poly.pdbx_seq_one_letter_code
_entity_poly.pdbx_strand_id
1 'polypeptide(L)'
;MSILIDSVYKFFVFRYNVFKDIFVLYFDKVKKRKDFMPMSQSTFGKKFTVTTWGESHGKALGAVVDGVPAGLFLTEADIQSYLNRRKPGQSRYTTARNEGDQVEILSGVFEGKTTGTPISLIVYNKDQRSRDYGSIANTYRPGHADYCFDSKYGFRDYRGGGRSSGRETIGRVAAGAIAAKILRELGITLQAYTYSIGPVACHSFHPEVIPENSFYMPDMVAAQKATQYLEQCMKEDDSAGGVIECRIKGVPAGIGDPVFGKLDAAFAQALMSIGAVKAVEVGDGTKVSTLKGSTDNDGFHMEDGKIVKTTNHSGGILGGISDGGEILLRAHVKPTPSIAQPQQTVTRTGENISIEIKGRHDPVIVPRAVVVVESMAAITLLDAMFSNMSAKMDSVKNFYL
;
A
#
# COMPACT_ATOMS: atom_id res chain seq x y z
N MET A 1 -35.54 -51.31 -43.49
CA MET A 1 -34.88 -49.98 -43.42
C MET A 1 -35.50 -49.11 -42.35
N SER A 2 -36.83 -49.13 -42.15
CA SER A 2 -37.52 -48.30 -41.11
C SER A 2 -37.16 -48.66 -39.65
N ILE A 3 -37.02 -49.97 -39.33
CA ILE A 3 -36.69 -50.42 -37.94
C ILE A 3 -35.28 -50.07 -37.52
N LEU A 4 -34.31 -50.01 -38.46
CA LEU A 4 -32.93 -49.62 -38.14
C LEU A 4 -32.81 -48.15 -37.85
N ILE A 5 -33.57 -47.28 -38.52
CA ILE A 5 -33.59 -45.83 -38.33
C ILE A 5 -34.19 -45.46 -36.95
N ASP A 6 -35.27 -46.17 -36.55
CA ASP A 6 -35.94 -45.96 -35.28
C ASP A 6 -35.04 -46.37 -34.06
N SER A 7 -34.30 -47.45 -34.21
CA SER A 7 -33.31 -47.90 -33.20
C SER A 7 -32.12 -46.97 -33.07
N VAL A 8 -31.61 -46.44 -34.17
CA VAL A 8 -30.53 -45.46 -34.17
C VAL A 8 -30.98 -44.12 -33.55
N TYR A 9 -32.19 -43.66 -33.90
CA TYR A 9 -32.77 -42.47 -33.33
C TYR A 9 -32.97 -42.57 -31.79
N LYS A 10 -33.53 -43.70 -31.31
CA LYS A 10 -33.69 -43.98 -29.88
C LYS A 10 -32.36 -44.04 -29.14
N PHE A 11 -31.32 -44.61 -29.77
CA PHE A 11 -29.97 -44.65 -29.19
C PHE A 11 -29.34 -43.25 -29.05
N PHE A 12 -29.52 -42.38 -30.07
CA PHE A 12 -29.03 -40.99 -30.00
C PHE A 12 -29.81 -40.16 -29.01
N VAL A 13 -31.12 -40.30 -28.93
CA VAL A 13 -31.95 -39.60 -27.95
C VAL A 13 -31.62 -40.05 -26.52
N PHE A 14 -31.43 -41.35 -26.31
CA PHE A 14 -31.00 -41.89 -25.01
C PHE A 14 -29.61 -41.34 -24.58
N ARG A 15 -28.63 -41.33 -25.47
CA ARG A 15 -27.31 -40.75 -25.20
C ARG A 15 -27.40 -39.25 -24.94
N TYR A 16 -28.17 -38.53 -25.70
CA TYR A 16 -28.36 -37.08 -25.49
C TYR A 16 -28.95 -36.78 -24.11
N ASN A 17 -29.96 -37.52 -23.71
CA ASN A 17 -30.57 -37.33 -22.37
C ASN A 17 -29.62 -37.72 -21.25
N VAL A 18 -28.86 -38.80 -21.35
CA VAL A 18 -27.85 -39.21 -20.39
C VAL A 18 -26.73 -38.16 -20.30
N PHE A 19 -26.25 -37.62 -21.43
CA PHE A 19 -25.27 -36.52 -21.42
C PHE A 19 -25.84 -35.25 -20.83
N LYS A 20 -27.08 -34.91 -21.11
CA LYS A 20 -27.77 -33.74 -20.53
C LYS A 20 -27.89 -33.87 -19.00
N ASP A 21 -28.29 -35.03 -18.51
CA ASP A 21 -28.43 -35.28 -17.08
C ASP A 21 -27.08 -35.30 -16.36
N ILE A 22 -26.03 -35.89 -16.97
CA ILE A 22 -24.65 -35.83 -16.45
C ILE A 22 -24.15 -34.39 -16.45
N PHE A 23 -24.45 -33.61 -17.49
CA PHE A 23 -24.04 -32.22 -17.59
C PHE A 23 -24.74 -31.35 -16.54
N VAL A 24 -26.04 -31.55 -16.34
CA VAL A 24 -26.83 -30.87 -15.31
C VAL A 24 -26.33 -31.25 -13.91
N LEU A 25 -26.08 -32.54 -13.64
CA LEU A 25 -25.53 -33.01 -12.36
C LEU A 25 -24.09 -32.51 -12.13
N TYR A 26 -23.30 -32.42 -13.20
CA TYR A 26 -21.95 -31.83 -13.11
C TYR A 26 -22.03 -30.34 -12.81
N PHE A 27 -22.88 -29.55 -13.47
CA PHE A 27 -23.08 -28.14 -13.19
C PHE A 27 -23.71 -27.90 -11.84
N ASP A 28 -24.63 -28.73 -11.36
CA ASP A 28 -25.17 -28.64 -9.99
C ASP A 28 -24.11 -29.01 -8.93
N LYS A 29 -23.23 -30.00 -9.20
CA LYS A 29 -22.10 -30.29 -8.34
C LYS A 29 -21.04 -29.17 -8.36
N VAL A 30 -20.80 -28.54 -9.50
CA VAL A 30 -19.91 -27.37 -9.62
C VAL A 30 -20.53 -26.15 -8.95
N LYS A 31 -21.84 -25.93 -9.06
CA LYS A 31 -22.56 -24.90 -8.32
C LYS A 31 -22.57 -25.14 -6.79
N LYS A 32 -22.58 -26.42 -6.34
CA LYS A 32 -22.52 -26.78 -4.92
C LYS A 32 -21.10 -26.81 -4.34
N ARG A 33 -20.05 -26.92 -5.17
CA ARG A 33 -18.67 -26.62 -4.80
C ARG A 33 -18.39 -25.12 -4.96
N LYS A 34 -19.04 -24.32 -4.18
CA LYS A 34 -18.44 -23.07 -3.73
C LYS A 34 -17.35 -23.47 -2.73
N ASP A 35 -16.20 -23.86 -3.23
CA ASP A 35 -14.97 -23.80 -2.46
C ASP A 35 -14.76 -22.31 -2.20
N PHE A 36 -15.35 -21.85 -1.09
CA PHE A 36 -15.16 -20.52 -0.57
C PHE A 36 -13.72 -20.45 -0.07
N MET A 37 -12.78 -20.17 -0.97
CA MET A 37 -11.50 -19.63 -0.57
C MET A 37 -11.78 -18.29 0.11
N PRO A 38 -11.29 -18.06 1.33
CA PRO A 38 -11.42 -16.77 1.95
C PRO A 38 -10.77 -15.72 1.03
N MET A 39 -11.59 -14.78 0.54
CA MET A 39 -11.24 -13.87 -0.56
C MET A 39 -10.47 -12.62 -0.10
N SER A 40 -10.10 -12.48 1.19
CA SER A 40 -9.36 -11.32 1.64
C SER A 40 -7.86 -11.61 1.70
N GLN A 41 -7.08 -10.88 0.90
CA GLN A 41 -5.64 -10.90 0.98
C GLN A 41 -5.16 -9.91 2.05
N SER A 42 -4.79 -10.43 3.22
CA SER A 42 -4.17 -9.66 4.30
C SER A 42 -2.67 -9.92 4.43
N THR A 43 -2.10 -10.72 3.53
CA THR A 43 -0.67 -11.04 3.44
C THR A 43 -0.09 -10.46 2.16
N PHE A 44 1.08 -9.83 2.28
CA PHE A 44 1.86 -9.24 1.19
C PHE A 44 3.30 -9.79 1.24
N GLY A 45 3.96 -9.92 0.07
CA GLY A 45 5.32 -10.45 -0.07
C GLY A 45 5.36 -11.95 -0.36
N LYS A 46 6.54 -12.46 -0.70
CA LYS A 46 6.82 -13.89 -1.05
C LYS A 46 7.90 -14.50 -0.16
N LYS A 47 8.99 -13.78 0.09
CA LYS A 47 10.13 -14.16 0.91
C LYS A 47 10.19 -13.38 2.21
N PHE A 48 9.94 -12.08 2.14
CA PHE A 48 9.67 -11.23 3.29
C PHE A 48 8.17 -10.94 3.30
N THR A 49 7.43 -11.64 4.16
CA THR A 49 5.97 -11.59 4.16
C THR A 49 5.43 -10.80 5.34
N VAL A 50 4.36 -10.08 5.10
CA VAL A 50 3.67 -9.27 6.11
C VAL A 50 2.20 -9.61 6.10
N THR A 51 1.68 -10.14 7.18
CA THR A 51 0.24 -10.34 7.39
C THR A 51 -0.27 -9.31 8.37
N THR A 52 -1.13 -8.38 7.93
CA THR A 52 -1.75 -7.38 8.81
C THR A 52 -3.12 -7.83 9.29
N TRP A 53 -3.48 -7.51 10.53
CA TRP A 53 -4.75 -7.86 11.17
C TRP A 53 -5.28 -6.73 12.06
N GLY A 54 -6.53 -6.85 12.50
CA GLY A 54 -7.21 -5.89 13.35
C GLY A 54 -7.89 -4.75 12.58
N GLU A 55 -8.73 -4.01 13.26
CA GLU A 55 -9.58 -2.94 12.72
C GLU A 55 -9.47 -1.66 13.54
N SER A 56 -9.89 -0.54 12.93
CA SER A 56 -9.76 0.79 13.53
C SER A 56 -10.49 0.97 14.86
N HIS A 57 -11.55 0.22 15.11
CA HIS A 57 -12.36 0.24 16.34
C HIS A 57 -12.37 -1.13 17.06
N GLY A 58 -11.47 -2.05 16.67
CA GLY A 58 -11.18 -3.26 17.41
C GLY A 58 -10.32 -2.98 18.65
N LYS A 59 -9.98 -4.02 19.40
CA LYS A 59 -9.12 -3.91 20.61
C LYS A 59 -7.68 -3.50 20.25
N ALA A 60 -7.17 -4.03 19.14
CA ALA A 60 -5.80 -3.84 18.68
C ALA A 60 -5.70 -4.00 17.17
N LEU A 61 -4.57 -3.56 16.62
CA LEU A 61 -4.09 -3.88 15.27
C LEU A 61 -2.67 -4.43 15.39
N GLY A 62 -2.24 -5.17 14.37
CA GLY A 62 -0.89 -5.69 14.37
C GLY A 62 -0.46 -6.23 13.02
N ALA A 63 0.74 -6.80 13.04
CA ALA A 63 1.31 -7.51 11.91
C ALA A 63 2.07 -8.74 12.39
N VAL A 64 2.09 -9.76 11.55
CA VAL A 64 3.06 -10.85 11.62
C VAL A 64 4.01 -10.68 10.45
N VAL A 65 5.31 -10.60 10.74
CA VAL A 65 6.38 -10.47 9.75
C VAL A 65 7.17 -11.78 9.74
N ASP A 66 7.27 -12.41 8.58
CA ASP A 66 8.03 -13.63 8.40
C ASP A 66 9.11 -13.46 7.31
N GLY A 67 10.14 -14.31 7.34
CA GLY A 67 11.28 -14.21 6.44
C GLY A 67 12.34 -13.17 6.88
N VAL A 68 12.32 -12.74 8.14
CA VAL A 68 13.38 -11.89 8.71
C VAL A 68 14.59 -12.78 9.06
N PRO A 69 15.80 -12.47 8.55
CA PRO A 69 17.00 -13.22 8.91
C PRO A 69 17.28 -13.19 10.43
N ALA A 70 17.80 -14.26 10.97
CA ALA A 70 18.25 -14.31 12.37
C ALA A 70 19.49 -13.40 12.58
N GLY A 71 19.60 -12.81 13.78
CA GLY A 71 20.78 -12.05 14.19
C GLY A 71 20.71 -10.54 13.95
N LEU A 72 19.64 -10.01 13.35
CA LEU A 72 19.42 -8.57 13.25
C LEU A 72 19.11 -8.00 14.65
N PHE A 73 19.85 -6.97 15.08
CA PHE A 73 19.46 -6.22 16.29
C PHE A 73 18.14 -5.50 16.05
N LEU A 74 17.14 -5.76 16.87
CA LEU A 74 15.81 -5.18 16.74
C LEU A 74 15.18 -4.93 18.10
N THR A 75 14.66 -3.70 18.28
CA THR A 75 13.93 -3.28 19.47
C THR A 75 12.63 -2.58 19.07
N GLU A 76 11.71 -2.44 20.04
CA GLU A 76 10.50 -1.62 19.83
C GLU A 76 10.81 -0.18 19.43
N ALA A 77 11.92 0.40 19.92
CA ALA A 77 12.33 1.76 19.58
C ALA A 77 12.62 1.94 18.08
N ASP A 78 13.20 0.94 17.43
CA ASP A 78 13.45 0.96 15.99
C ASP A 78 12.14 1.10 15.21
N ILE A 79 11.12 0.34 15.60
CA ILE A 79 9.79 0.33 14.97
C ILE A 79 9.01 1.57 15.36
N GLN A 80 9.08 1.99 16.62
CA GLN A 80 8.36 3.13 17.15
C GLN A 80 8.76 4.43 16.47
N SER A 81 10.01 4.59 16.07
CA SER A 81 10.49 5.74 15.32
C SER A 81 9.70 5.98 14.03
N TYR A 82 9.36 4.91 13.31
CA TYR A 82 8.53 4.94 12.11
C TYR A 82 7.06 5.19 12.45
N LEU A 83 6.51 4.52 13.44
CA LEU A 83 5.12 4.72 13.90
C LEU A 83 4.87 6.14 14.39
N ASN A 84 5.87 6.79 15.01
CA ASN A 84 5.80 8.19 15.42
C ASN A 84 5.59 9.14 14.24
N ARG A 85 6.14 8.87 13.06
CA ARG A 85 5.91 9.64 11.83
C ARG A 85 4.50 9.44 11.26
N ARG A 86 3.85 8.28 11.57
CA ARG A 86 2.52 7.93 11.09
C ARG A 86 1.38 8.43 11.99
N LYS A 87 1.58 8.46 13.32
CA LYS A 87 0.53 8.71 14.31
C LYS A 87 -0.25 10.02 14.05
N PRO A 88 -1.53 10.11 14.47
CA PRO A 88 -2.30 11.34 14.41
C PRO A 88 -1.78 12.41 15.38
N GLY A 89 -2.27 13.64 15.24
CA GLY A 89 -2.00 14.72 16.23
C GLY A 89 -0.61 15.35 16.13
N GLN A 90 0.09 15.23 15.00
CA GLN A 90 1.43 15.80 14.82
C GLN A 90 1.44 17.30 14.48
N SER A 91 0.33 17.81 13.95
CA SER A 91 0.19 19.22 13.59
C SER A 91 -1.29 19.66 13.63
N ARG A 92 -1.54 20.96 13.55
CA ARG A 92 -2.91 21.51 13.45
C ARG A 92 -3.63 21.11 12.15
N TYR A 93 -2.91 20.58 11.16
CA TYR A 93 -3.44 20.09 9.89
C TYR A 93 -3.75 18.59 9.89
N THR A 94 -3.62 17.94 11.04
CA THR A 94 -3.97 16.55 11.25
C THR A 94 -5.06 16.42 12.31
N THR A 95 -5.78 15.29 12.31
CA THR A 95 -6.84 15.04 13.29
C THR A 95 -6.36 15.23 14.71
N ALA A 96 -7.21 15.81 15.56
CA ALA A 96 -6.94 16.01 16.99
C ALA A 96 -7.01 14.71 17.84
N ARG A 97 -7.06 13.51 17.20
CA ARG A 97 -6.93 12.24 17.92
C ARG A 97 -5.56 12.13 18.55
N ASN A 98 -5.49 11.65 19.77
CA ASN A 98 -4.23 11.40 20.45
C ASN A 98 -4.06 9.89 20.69
N GLU A 99 -3.31 9.25 19.80
CA GLU A 99 -2.96 7.83 19.88
C GLU A 99 -1.44 7.71 19.99
N GLY A 100 -0.97 7.02 21.02
CA GLY A 100 0.46 6.79 21.22
C GLY A 100 1.06 5.83 20.21
N ASP A 101 0.21 4.96 19.62
CA ASP A 101 0.58 3.87 18.69
C ASP A 101 1.79 3.08 19.18
N GLN A 102 1.82 2.78 20.50
CA GLN A 102 2.91 2.05 21.13
C GLN A 102 2.92 0.61 20.63
N VAL A 103 4.03 0.19 20.06
CA VAL A 103 4.23 -1.16 19.56
C VAL A 103 4.83 -2.06 20.65
N GLU A 104 4.39 -3.30 20.68
CA GLU A 104 4.98 -4.37 21.46
C GLU A 104 5.41 -5.50 20.52
N ILE A 105 6.60 -6.06 20.74
CA ILE A 105 7.10 -7.27 20.04
C ILE A 105 6.74 -8.48 20.89
N LEU A 106 5.89 -9.37 20.34
CA LEU A 106 5.39 -10.54 21.07
C LEU A 106 6.19 -11.82 20.80
N SER A 107 6.94 -11.88 19.68
CA SER A 107 7.72 -13.06 19.28
C SER A 107 8.82 -12.71 18.29
N GLY A 108 9.70 -13.65 18.00
CA GLY A 108 10.71 -13.55 16.94
C GLY A 108 11.95 -12.74 17.31
N VAL A 109 12.06 -12.27 18.56
CA VAL A 109 13.23 -11.54 19.09
C VAL A 109 13.63 -12.16 20.43
N PHE A 110 14.92 -12.41 20.62
CA PHE A 110 15.51 -12.88 21.86
C PHE A 110 16.84 -12.13 22.13
N GLU A 111 17.01 -11.59 23.33
CA GLU A 111 18.18 -10.77 23.72
C GLU A 111 18.50 -9.64 22.72
N GLY A 112 17.45 -8.99 22.20
CA GLY A 112 17.56 -7.88 21.25
C GLY A 112 17.93 -8.28 19.82
N LYS A 113 17.93 -9.59 19.48
CA LYS A 113 18.23 -10.09 18.15
C LYS A 113 17.07 -10.90 17.59
N THR A 114 16.82 -10.77 16.28
CA THR A 114 15.85 -11.62 15.58
C THR A 114 16.29 -13.09 15.61
N THR A 115 15.31 -14.00 15.70
CA THR A 115 15.56 -15.44 15.82
C THR A 115 15.39 -16.20 14.51
N GLY A 116 14.96 -15.54 13.43
CA GLY A 116 14.60 -16.18 12.15
C GLY A 116 13.21 -16.80 12.14
N THR A 117 12.43 -16.62 13.22
CA THR A 117 11.03 -17.07 13.32
C THR A 117 10.09 -15.87 13.18
N PRO A 118 8.76 -16.08 12.96
CA PRO A 118 7.83 -14.98 12.76
C PRO A 118 7.82 -13.96 13.90
N ILE A 119 7.92 -12.68 13.53
CA ILE A 119 7.84 -11.54 14.45
C ILE A 119 6.40 -11.09 14.53
N SER A 120 5.76 -11.24 15.69
CA SER A 120 4.42 -10.75 15.93
C SER A 120 4.46 -9.38 16.61
N LEU A 121 3.75 -8.41 16.05
CA LEU A 121 3.69 -7.02 16.48
C LEU A 121 2.26 -6.65 16.82
N ILE A 122 2.04 -5.94 17.92
CA ILE A 122 0.73 -5.47 18.35
C ILE A 122 0.77 -3.99 18.75
N VAL A 123 -0.32 -3.27 18.44
CA VAL A 123 -0.60 -1.92 18.90
C VAL A 123 -2.04 -1.85 19.38
N TYR A 124 -2.25 -1.48 20.64
CA TYR A 124 -3.57 -1.36 21.24
C TYR A 124 -4.26 -0.05 20.86
N ASN A 125 -5.55 -0.10 20.58
CA ASN A 125 -6.38 1.10 20.37
C ASN A 125 -6.80 1.68 21.74
N LYS A 126 -6.51 2.95 21.99
CA LYS A 126 -6.80 3.63 23.27
C LYS A 126 -7.90 4.70 23.18
N ASP A 127 -8.03 5.42 22.05
CA ASP A 127 -9.00 6.54 21.86
C ASP A 127 -10.07 6.19 20.81
N GLN A 128 -10.81 5.08 21.01
CA GLN A 128 -11.94 4.71 20.16
C GLN A 128 -13.23 5.33 20.71
N ARG A 129 -13.88 6.23 19.93
CA ARG A 129 -15.17 6.83 20.29
C ARG A 129 -16.26 6.31 19.34
N SER A 130 -16.81 5.14 19.68
CA SER A 130 -17.85 4.49 18.86
C SER A 130 -19.16 5.29 18.76
N ARG A 131 -19.42 6.24 19.69
CA ARG A 131 -20.61 7.09 19.71
C ARG A 131 -20.71 8.06 18.53
N ASP A 132 -19.57 8.43 17.93
CA ASP A 132 -19.52 9.39 16.81
C ASP A 132 -20.08 8.84 15.49
N TYR A 133 -20.39 7.55 15.43
CA TYR A 133 -20.83 6.86 14.21
C TYR A 133 -22.30 6.42 14.19
N GLY A 134 -23.07 6.67 15.25
CA GLY A 134 -24.47 6.23 15.35
C GLY A 134 -25.37 6.83 14.27
N SER A 135 -25.19 8.12 13.95
CA SER A 135 -25.98 8.84 12.95
C SER A 135 -25.73 8.38 11.51
N ILE A 136 -24.58 7.76 11.24
CA ILE A 136 -24.20 7.29 9.90
C ILE A 136 -24.25 5.76 9.72
N ALA A 137 -24.74 5.04 10.74
CA ALA A 137 -24.85 3.57 10.71
C ALA A 137 -25.66 3.05 9.52
N ASN A 138 -26.73 3.76 9.18
CA ASN A 138 -27.66 3.40 8.10
C ASN A 138 -27.41 4.16 6.79
N THR A 139 -26.28 4.84 6.65
CA THR A 139 -25.98 5.71 5.51
C THR A 139 -24.66 5.31 4.88
N TYR A 140 -24.53 5.44 3.57
CA TYR A 140 -23.28 5.23 2.86
C TYR A 140 -22.55 6.56 2.70
N ARG A 141 -21.43 6.72 3.38
CA ARG A 141 -20.62 7.94 3.28
C ARG A 141 -19.99 8.08 1.90
N PRO A 142 -20.15 9.22 1.21
CA PRO A 142 -19.49 9.47 -0.07
C PRO A 142 -17.98 9.26 0.04
N GLY A 143 -17.38 8.67 -0.98
CA GLY A 143 -15.95 8.44 -1.04
C GLY A 143 -15.36 7.41 -0.08
N HIS A 144 -16.19 6.77 0.77
CA HIS A 144 -15.80 5.68 1.68
C HIS A 144 -16.23 4.31 1.13
N ALA A 145 -15.74 3.24 1.76
CA ALA A 145 -15.98 1.87 1.34
C ALA A 145 -17.28 1.25 1.92
N ASP A 146 -18.13 2.04 2.57
CA ASP A 146 -19.30 1.56 3.31
C ASP A 146 -20.21 0.67 2.46
N TYR A 147 -20.62 1.16 1.27
CA TYR A 147 -21.43 0.42 0.32
C TYR A 147 -20.73 -0.86 -0.18
N CYS A 148 -19.43 -0.76 -0.48
CA CYS A 148 -18.65 -1.88 -0.98
C CYS A 148 -18.53 -3.02 0.05
N PHE A 149 -18.40 -2.68 1.34
CA PHE A 149 -18.35 -3.67 2.42
C PHE A 149 -19.70 -4.37 2.60
N ASP A 150 -20.80 -3.64 2.64
CA ASP A 150 -22.16 -4.23 2.74
C ASP A 150 -22.45 -5.11 1.52
N SER A 151 -22.09 -4.66 0.30
CA SER A 151 -22.30 -5.43 -0.93
C SER A 151 -21.45 -6.70 -0.99
N LYS A 152 -20.21 -6.66 -0.47
CA LYS A 152 -19.27 -7.78 -0.54
C LYS A 152 -19.49 -8.80 0.57
N TYR A 153 -19.71 -8.32 1.81
CA TYR A 153 -19.74 -9.16 3.00
C TYR A 153 -21.13 -9.34 3.61
N GLY A 154 -22.14 -8.60 3.10
CA GLY A 154 -23.51 -8.62 3.58
C GLY A 154 -23.76 -7.76 4.82
N PHE A 155 -22.71 -7.34 5.52
CA PHE A 155 -22.76 -6.43 6.68
C PHE A 155 -21.39 -5.76 6.90
N ARG A 156 -21.37 -4.69 7.68
CA ARG A 156 -20.14 -4.01 8.09
C ARG A 156 -20.18 -3.60 9.55
N ASP A 157 -19.03 -3.43 10.17
CA ASP A 157 -18.89 -2.64 11.39
C ASP A 157 -18.90 -1.15 11.01
N TYR A 158 -20.02 -0.47 11.32
CA TYR A 158 -20.22 0.94 10.97
C TYR A 158 -19.43 1.90 11.86
N ARG A 159 -18.82 1.44 12.96
CA ARG A 159 -18.06 2.26 13.92
C ARG A 159 -16.76 2.84 13.37
N GLY A 160 -16.51 2.74 12.07
CA GLY A 160 -15.34 3.29 11.38
C GLY A 160 -15.12 2.67 10.03
N GLY A 161 -13.91 2.87 9.48
CA GLY A 161 -13.52 2.28 8.20
C GLY A 161 -13.04 0.82 8.28
N GLY A 162 -13.01 0.20 9.47
CA GLY A 162 -12.53 -1.17 9.66
C GLY A 162 -11.14 -1.38 9.05
N ARG A 163 -11.00 -2.40 8.19
CA ARG A 163 -9.77 -2.70 7.43
C ARG A 163 -9.45 -1.67 6.33
N SER A 164 -10.39 -0.82 5.91
CA SER A 164 -10.14 0.27 4.95
C SER A 164 -9.76 1.60 5.63
N SER A 165 -9.65 1.62 6.96
CA SER A 165 -9.20 2.79 7.71
C SER A 165 -7.70 3.03 7.56
N GLY A 166 -7.26 4.31 7.59
CA GLY A 166 -5.83 4.66 7.66
C GLY A 166 -5.09 4.07 8.88
N ARG A 167 -5.78 3.59 9.92
CA ARG A 167 -5.15 2.89 11.05
C ARG A 167 -4.59 1.51 10.67
N GLU A 168 -5.11 0.86 9.64
CA GLU A 168 -4.57 -0.40 9.11
C GLU A 168 -3.07 -0.26 8.76
N THR A 169 -2.65 0.92 8.33
CA THR A 169 -1.26 1.19 7.97
C THR A 169 -0.26 1.06 9.12
N ILE A 170 -0.70 0.98 10.39
CA ILE A 170 0.16 0.67 11.55
C ILE A 170 0.95 -0.63 11.30
N GLY A 171 0.28 -1.70 10.88
CA GLY A 171 0.93 -2.97 10.60
C GLY A 171 1.95 -2.88 9.46
N ARG A 172 1.63 -2.12 8.40
CA ARG A 172 2.55 -1.88 7.27
C ARG A 172 3.78 -1.11 7.69
N VAL A 173 3.60 -0.04 8.47
CA VAL A 173 4.70 0.82 8.94
C VAL A 173 5.59 0.07 9.93
N ALA A 174 5.02 -0.72 10.83
CA ALA A 174 5.78 -1.54 11.76
C ALA A 174 6.66 -2.58 11.04
N ALA A 175 6.09 -3.28 10.05
CA ALA A 175 6.85 -4.21 9.21
C ALA A 175 7.87 -3.51 8.31
N GLY A 176 7.50 -2.34 7.76
CA GLY A 176 8.39 -1.51 6.93
C GLY A 176 9.61 -0.99 7.66
N ALA A 177 9.49 -0.69 8.96
CA ALA A 177 10.62 -0.31 9.80
C ALA A 177 11.66 -1.45 9.89
N ILE A 178 11.21 -2.69 10.01
CA ILE A 178 12.10 -3.88 10.00
C ILE A 178 12.78 -4.02 8.63
N ALA A 179 12.01 -3.93 7.55
CA ALA A 179 12.54 -4.00 6.19
C ALA A 179 13.58 -2.89 5.91
N ALA A 180 13.27 -1.66 6.28
CA ALA A 180 14.17 -0.52 6.11
C ALA A 180 15.45 -0.66 6.95
N LYS A 181 15.38 -1.27 8.14
CA LYS A 181 16.56 -1.57 8.95
C LYS A 181 17.48 -2.57 8.26
N ILE A 182 16.93 -3.65 7.71
CA ILE A 182 17.71 -4.63 6.93
C ILE A 182 18.36 -3.97 5.70
N LEU A 183 17.59 -3.18 4.93
CA LEU A 183 18.09 -2.49 3.74
C LEU A 183 19.21 -1.53 4.10
N ARG A 184 19.15 -0.86 5.25
CA ARG A 184 20.21 0.04 5.72
C ARG A 184 21.52 -0.70 6.03
N GLU A 185 21.44 -1.89 6.63
CA GLU A 185 22.62 -2.76 6.83
C GLU A 185 23.26 -3.17 5.50
N LEU A 186 22.49 -3.18 4.41
CA LEU A 186 22.95 -3.45 3.05
C LEU A 186 23.38 -2.18 2.29
N GLY A 187 23.45 -1.02 2.96
CA GLY A 187 23.83 0.25 2.34
C GLY A 187 22.75 0.92 1.49
N ILE A 188 21.50 0.45 1.58
CA ILE A 188 20.37 0.98 0.83
C ILE A 188 19.58 1.94 1.72
N THR A 189 19.28 3.13 1.20
CA THR A 189 18.50 4.16 1.90
C THR A 189 17.24 4.51 1.15
N LEU A 190 16.16 4.72 1.92
CA LEU A 190 14.88 5.17 1.40
C LEU A 190 14.54 6.52 2.06
N GLN A 191 14.05 7.45 1.27
CA GLN A 191 13.55 8.73 1.75
C GLN A 191 12.27 9.09 1.02
N ALA A 192 11.15 9.06 1.74
CA ALA A 192 9.88 9.57 1.23
C ALA A 192 9.59 10.95 1.81
N TYR A 193 8.90 11.76 1.02
CA TYR A 193 8.50 13.11 1.37
C TYR A 193 7.25 13.55 0.60
N THR A 194 6.61 14.62 1.05
CA THR A 194 5.49 15.24 0.35
C THR A 194 6.02 16.04 -0.84
N TYR A 195 5.72 15.60 -2.03
CA TYR A 195 6.05 16.32 -3.27
C TYR A 195 5.06 17.45 -3.56
N SER A 196 3.76 17.22 -3.32
CA SER A 196 2.76 18.27 -3.45
C SER A 196 1.59 18.12 -2.48
N ILE A 197 0.93 19.25 -2.16
CA ILE A 197 -0.38 19.31 -1.52
C ILE A 197 -1.31 20.13 -2.41
N GLY A 198 -2.41 19.52 -2.87
CA GLY A 198 -3.26 20.11 -3.88
C GLY A 198 -2.44 20.57 -5.10
N PRO A 199 -2.58 21.83 -5.55
CA PRO A 199 -1.84 22.39 -6.69
C PRO A 199 -0.42 22.85 -6.33
N VAL A 200 -0.03 22.82 -5.04
CA VAL A 200 1.27 23.34 -4.59
C VAL A 200 2.31 22.22 -4.60
N ALA A 201 3.21 22.25 -5.58
CA ALA A 201 4.31 21.29 -5.72
C ALA A 201 5.66 21.89 -5.30
N CYS A 202 6.59 21.02 -4.89
CA CYS A 202 7.98 21.37 -4.64
C CYS A 202 8.72 21.64 -5.96
N HIS A 203 9.56 22.66 -5.97
CA HIS A 203 10.44 23.02 -7.09
C HIS A 203 11.93 22.87 -6.74
N SER A 204 12.25 22.68 -5.46
CA SER A 204 13.60 22.43 -4.95
C SER A 204 13.61 21.20 -4.02
N PHE A 205 14.77 20.60 -3.86
CA PHE A 205 14.96 19.43 -3.02
C PHE A 205 16.08 19.66 -2.01
N HIS A 206 15.69 19.93 -0.77
CA HIS A 206 16.56 20.15 0.38
C HIS A 206 16.17 19.11 1.46
N PRO A 207 16.80 17.93 1.50
CA PRO A 207 16.39 16.85 2.39
C PRO A 207 16.49 17.21 3.88
N GLU A 208 17.37 18.13 4.24
CA GLU A 208 17.56 18.62 5.63
C GLU A 208 16.31 19.33 6.17
N VAL A 209 15.52 19.99 5.31
CA VAL A 209 14.33 20.72 5.78
C VAL A 209 13.05 19.87 5.87
N ILE A 210 13.11 18.62 5.40
CA ILE A 210 11.95 17.70 5.46
C ILE A 210 11.39 17.56 6.88
N PRO A 211 12.20 17.31 7.92
CA PRO A 211 11.71 17.17 9.30
C PRO A 211 11.35 18.51 9.95
N GLU A 212 11.70 19.64 9.36
CA GLU A 212 11.52 20.97 9.95
C GLU A 212 10.12 21.56 9.72
N ASN A 213 9.31 20.96 8.83
CA ASN A 213 7.96 21.44 8.55
C ASN A 213 6.90 20.35 8.71
N SER A 214 5.69 20.77 9.04
CA SER A 214 4.55 19.87 9.34
C SER A 214 4.09 19.02 8.17
N PHE A 215 4.57 19.27 6.96
CA PHE A 215 4.14 18.58 5.75
C PHE A 215 5.19 17.59 5.24
N TYR A 216 6.39 17.56 5.82
CA TYR A 216 7.52 16.77 5.30
C TYR A 216 7.86 17.13 3.84
N MET A 217 7.80 18.42 3.47
CA MET A 217 8.17 18.92 2.15
C MET A 217 9.66 19.28 2.14
N PRO A 218 10.42 18.96 1.08
CA PRO A 218 11.83 19.34 0.92
C PRO A 218 12.03 20.77 0.43
N ASP A 219 10.97 21.58 0.35
CA ASP A 219 10.94 22.95 -0.15
C ASP A 219 10.15 23.83 0.82
N MET A 220 10.83 24.70 1.56
CA MET A 220 10.20 25.57 2.56
C MET A 220 9.24 26.60 1.94
N VAL A 221 9.51 27.05 0.70
CA VAL A 221 8.61 27.97 0.00
C VAL A 221 7.32 27.27 -0.38
N ALA A 222 7.42 26.04 -0.88
CA ALA A 222 6.26 25.20 -1.16
C ALA A 222 5.49 24.87 0.14
N ALA A 223 6.18 24.58 1.26
CA ALA A 223 5.54 24.31 2.54
C ALA A 223 4.72 25.51 3.05
N GLN A 224 5.24 26.74 2.89
CA GLN A 224 4.49 27.96 3.25
C GLN A 224 3.26 28.18 2.35
N LYS A 225 3.38 27.96 1.04
CA LYS A 225 2.23 28.02 0.11
C LYS A 225 1.20 26.95 0.40
N ALA A 226 1.64 25.73 0.73
CA ALA A 226 0.76 24.63 1.13
C ALA A 226 -0.01 24.96 2.43
N THR A 227 0.62 25.65 3.38
CA THR A 227 -0.04 26.20 4.57
C THR A 227 -1.22 27.08 4.19
N GLN A 228 -1.01 28.06 3.33
CA GLN A 228 -2.04 29.02 2.91
C GLN A 228 -3.19 28.30 2.17
N TYR A 229 -2.84 27.38 1.28
CA TYR A 229 -3.83 26.56 0.54
C TYR A 229 -4.69 25.70 1.49
N LEU A 230 -4.09 25.04 2.45
CA LEU A 230 -4.82 24.22 3.44
C LEU A 230 -5.69 25.05 4.39
N GLU A 231 -5.21 26.23 4.79
CA GLU A 231 -6.03 27.17 5.59
C GLU A 231 -7.28 27.63 4.84
N GLN A 232 -7.18 27.78 3.51
CA GLN A 232 -8.33 28.07 2.68
C GLN A 232 -9.28 26.87 2.59
N CYS A 233 -8.77 25.65 2.32
CA CYS A 233 -9.60 24.43 2.33
C CYS A 233 -10.34 24.25 3.67
N MET A 234 -9.66 24.49 4.80
CA MET A 234 -10.27 24.40 6.14
C MET A 234 -11.38 25.42 6.37
N LYS A 235 -11.24 26.65 5.84
CA LYS A 235 -12.31 27.69 5.89
C LYS A 235 -13.53 27.30 5.03
N GLU A 236 -13.31 26.51 4.00
CA GLU A 236 -14.33 26.00 3.09
C GLU A 236 -14.92 24.66 3.53
N ASP A 237 -14.55 24.17 4.73
CA ASP A 237 -14.93 22.85 5.24
C ASP A 237 -14.57 21.70 4.28
N ASP A 238 -13.45 21.83 3.54
CA ASP A 238 -12.97 20.90 2.54
C ASP A 238 -11.59 20.30 2.90
N SER A 239 -11.07 19.46 2.02
CA SER A 239 -9.82 18.71 2.20
C SER A 239 -8.96 18.73 0.95
N ALA A 240 -7.67 18.44 1.11
CA ALA A 240 -6.71 18.38 0.02
C ALA A 240 -6.11 16.98 -0.14
N GLY A 241 -5.85 16.61 -1.40
CA GLY A 241 -4.97 15.51 -1.78
C GLY A 241 -3.54 16.00 -1.99
N GLY A 242 -2.72 15.15 -2.62
CA GLY A 242 -1.36 15.51 -3.02
C GLY A 242 -0.57 14.32 -3.48
N VAL A 243 0.74 14.51 -3.63
CA VAL A 243 1.67 13.51 -4.15
C VAL A 243 2.79 13.28 -3.13
N ILE A 244 3.12 12.03 -2.90
CA ILE A 244 4.27 11.60 -2.13
C ILE A 244 5.31 11.06 -3.11
N GLU A 245 6.55 11.55 -3.00
CA GLU A 245 7.69 11.01 -3.74
C GLU A 245 8.57 10.20 -2.78
N CYS A 246 9.07 9.06 -3.26
CA CYS A 246 10.00 8.20 -2.54
C CYS A 246 11.23 7.94 -3.42
N ARG A 247 12.40 8.25 -2.88
CA ARG A 247 13.71 8.03 -3.49
C ARG A 247 14.43 6.90 -2.79
N ILE A 248 14.97 5.96 -3.55
CA ILE A 248 15.71 4.82 -3.02
C ILE A 248 17.10 4.81 -3.66
N LYS A 249 18.13 4.83 -2.84
CA LYS A 249 19.54 4.85 -3.27
C LYS A 249 20.30 3.61 -2.79
N GLY A 250 21.33 3.24 -3.53
CA GLY A 250 22.20 2.12 -3.17
C GLY A 250 21.68 0.75 -3.63
N VAL A 251 20.60 0.70 -4.40
CA VAL A 251 20.09 -0.57 -4.95
C VAL A 251 21.03 -1.05 -6.05
N PRO A 252 21.59 -2.28 -5.96
CA PRO A 252 22.44 -2.81 -7.03
C PRO A 252 21.61 -3.06 -8.31
N ALA A 253 22.25 -3.01 -9.46
CA ALA A 253 21.63 -3.45 -10.70
C ALA A 253 21.32 -4.94 -10.66
N GLY A 254 20.16 -5.35 -11.21
CA GLY A 254 19.80 -6.76 -11.34
C GLY A 254 18.73 -7.25 -10.35
N ILE A 255 18.04 -6.38 -9.61
CA ILE A 255 16.94 -6.75 -8.71
C ILE A 255 15.61 -6.63 -9.44
N GLY A 256 14.78 -7.67 -9.35
CA GLY A 256 13.49 -7.79 -10.05
C GLY A 256 13.56 -8.78 -11.20
N ASP A 257 12.43 -9.03 -11.83
CA ASP A 257 12.29 -10.00 -12.90
C ASP A 257 11.64 -9.36 -14.15
N PRO A 258 11.85 -9.93 -15.33
CA PRO A 258 11.11 -9.51 -16.52
C PRO A 258 9.65 -10.01 -16.45
N VAL A 259 8.83 -9.57 -17.41
CA VAL A 259 7.44 -9.96 -17.64
C VAL A 259 6.53 -9.63 -16.45
N PHE A 260 6.03 -10.59 -15.68
CA PHE A 260 5.04 -10.39 -14.61
C PHE A 260 5.68 -10.07 -13.25
N GLY A 261 6.96 -10.39 -13.06
CA GLY A 261 7.71 -10.11 -11.83
C GLY A 261 8.42 -8.77 -11.81
N LYS A 262 8.07 -7.84 -12.70
CA LYS A 262 8.71 -6.53 -12.82
C LYS A 262 8.73 -5.76 -11.50
N LEU A 263 9.88 -5.17 -11.16
CA LEU A 263 10.06 -4.42 -9.93
C LEU A 263 9.16 -3.17 -9.89
N ASP A 264 8.99 -2.47 -11.02
CA ASP A 264 8.07 -1.34 -11.15
C ASP A 264 6.60 -1.76 -10.93
N ALA A 265 6.19 -2.94 -11.46
CA ALA A 265 4.86 -3.49 -11.21
C ALA A 265 4.66 -3.89 -9.75
N ALA A 266 5.69 -4.45 -9.08
CA ALA A 266 5.64 -4.80 -7.67
C ALA A 266 5.49 -3.53 -6.79
N PHE A 267 6.24 -2.46 -7.07
CA PHE A 267 6.08 -1.17 -6.39
C PHE A 267 4.70 -0.57 -6.66
N ALA A 268 4.20 -0.61 -7.90
CA ALA A 268 2.88 -0.11 -8.24
C ALA A 268 1.78 -0.86 -7.47
N GLN A 269 1.85 -2.19 -7.38
CA GLN A 269 0.94 -3.01 -6.57
C GLN A 269 0.98 -2.62 -5.09
N ALA A 270 2.18 -2.49 -4.52
CA ALA A 270 2.38 -2.17 -3.12
C ALA A 270 1.80 -0.79 -2.77
N LEU A 271 2.16 0.24 -3.54
CA LEU A 271 1.74 1.61 -3.29
C LEU A 271 0.25 1.82 -3.60
N MET A 272 -0.28 1.20 -4.68
CA MET A 272 -1.71 1.26 -5.00
C MET A 272 -2.57 0.56 -3.95
N SER A 273 -2.02 -0.38 -3.17
CA SER A 273 -2.71 -1.04 -2.05
C SER A 273 -2.92 -0.13 -0.84
N ILE A 274 -2.23 1.01 -0.76
CA ILE A 274 -2.41 1.99 0.31
C ILE A 274 -3.75 2.71 0.11
N GLY A 275 -4.55 2.79 1.18
CA GLY A 275 -5.83 3.52 1.13
C GLY A 275 -5.63 4.96 0.66
N ALA A 276 -6.56 5.44 -0.18
CA ALA A 276 -6.56 6.76 -0.82
C ALA A 276 -5.54 6.96 -1.96
N VAL A 277 -4.59 6.08 -2.22
CA VAL A 277 -3.74 6.15 -3.43
C VAL A 277 -4.58 5.83 -4.67
N LYS A 278 -4.41 6.63 -5.74
CA LYS A 278 -5.18 6.55 -6.98
C LYS A 278 -4.33 6.45 -8.25
N ALA A 279 -3.05 6.81 -8.16
CA ALA A 279 -2.08 6.60 -9.22
C ALA A 279 -0.69 6.36 -8.61
N VAL A 280 0.16 5.65 -9.34
CA VAL A 280 1.56 5.42 -9.01
C VAL A 280 2.39 5.70 -10.26
N GLU A 281 3.50 6.41 -10.10
CA GLU A 281 4.44 6.70 -11.17
C GLU A 281 5.83 6.18 -10.80
N VAL A 282 6.60 5.82 -11.82
CA VAL A 282 8.01 5.44 -11.73
C VAL A 282 8.79 6.34 -12.69
N GLY A 283 9.88 6.94 -12.22
CA GLY A 283 10.66 7.89 -13.02
C GLY A 283 9.85 9.11 -13.45
N ASP A 284 9.89 9.44 -14.72
CA ASP A 284 9.12 10.55 -15.31
C ASP A 284 7.60 10.29 -15.36
N GLY A 285 7.15 9.06 -15.04
CA GLY A 285 5.74 8.73 -14.89
C GLY A 285 4.92 9.01 -16.15
N THR A 286 3.78 9.68 -16.00
CA THR A 286 2.87 9.98 -17.12
C THR A 286 3.48 10.93 -18.16
N LYS A 287 4.51 11.71 -17.81
CA LYS A 287 5.19 12.63 -18.71
C LYS A 287 5.84 11.93 -19.91
N VAL A 288 6.28 10.66 -19.76
CA VAL A 288 6.92 9.88 -20.84
C VAL A 288 6.07 9.79 -22.10
N SER A 289 4.73 9.81 -21.96
CA SER A 289 3.80 9.75 -23.09
C SER A 289 3.90 10.96 -24.04
N THR A 290 4.53 12.05 -23.61
CA THR A 290 4.72 13.27 -24.40
C THR A 290 6.15 13.46 -24.88
N LEU A 291 7.08 12.56 -24.48
CA LEU A 291 8.48 12.60 -24.87
C LEU A 291 8.73 11.86 -26.19
N LYS A 292 9.86 12.14 -26.81
CA LYS A 292 10.39 11.36 -27.92
C LYS A 292 11.44 10.40 -27.37
N GLY A 293 11.64 9.24 -27.99
CA GLY A 293 12.67 8.28 -27.56
C GLY A 293 14.06 8.91 -27.42
N SER A 294 14.43 9.87 -28.28
CA SER A 294 15.71 10.59 -28.19
C SER A 294 15.84 11.50 -26.96
N THR A 295 14.75 11.84 -26.29
CA THR A 295 14.72 12.69 -25.08
C THR A 295 14.32 11.92 -23.82
N ASP A 296 13.87 10.67 -23.96
CA ASP A 296 13.45 9.79 -22.89
C ASP A 296 14.52 8.73 -22.55
N ASN A 297 15.31 8.30 -23.55
CA ASN A 297 16.30 7.24 -23.36
C ASN A 297 17.41 7.66 -22.41
N ASP A 298 17.58 6.91 -21.32
CA ASP A 298 18.69 7.06 -20.39
C ASP A 298 19.96 6.45 -21.01
N GLY A 299 20.95 7.30 -21.35
CA GLY A 299 22.25 6.85 -21.85
C GLY A 299 23.12 6.25 -20.76
N PHE A 300 24.07 5.38 -21.14
CA PHE A 300 25.06 4.81 -20.22
C PHE A 300 26.46 5.33 -20.55
N HIS A 301 27.27 5.50 -19.50
CA HIS A 301 28.71 5.81 -19.64
C HIS A 301 29.52 5.15 -18.52
N MET A 302 30.84 5.12 -18.69
CA MET A 302 31.76 4.64 -17.65
C MET A 302 32.21 5.82 -16.79
N GLU A 303 32.09 5.68 -15.46
CA GLU A 303 32.61 6.62 -14.46
C GLU A 303 33.26 5.82 -13.33
N ASP A 304 34.55 6.06 -13.06
CA ASP A 304 35.31 5.37 -12.00
C ASP A 304 35.23 3.83 -12.05
N GLY A 305 35.25 3.26 -13.26
CA GLY A 305 35.16 1.81 -13.46
C GLY A 305 33.79 1.21 -13.29
N LYS A 306 32.74 2.03 -13.14
CA LYS A 306 31.33 1.62 -13.01
C LYS A 306 30.50 2.12 -14.19
N ILE A 307 29.49 1.36 -14.55
CA ILE A 307 28.46 1.80 -15.51
C ILE A 307 27.48 2.68 -14.76
N VAL A 308 27.30 3.92 -15.23
CA VAL A 308 26.35 4.89 -14.69
C VAL A 308 25.45 5.44 -15.80
N LYS A 309 24.29 5.97 -15.45
CA LYS A 309 23.38 6.62 -16.39
C LYS A 309 23.62 8.12 -16.48
N THR A 310 23.37 8.71 -17.65
CA THR A 310 23.44 10.16 -17.87
C THR A 310 22.19 10.89 -17.37
N THR A 311 21.05 10.21 -17.42
CA THR A 311 19.72 10.70 -16.99
C THR A 311 19.00 9.60 -16.21
N ASN A 312 17.81 9.87 -15.69
CA ASN A 312 17.04 8.89 -14.92
C ASN A 312 15.53 9.00 -15.21
N HIS A 313 15.16 9.09 -16.49
CA HIS A 313 13.78 9.12 -16.94
C HIS A 313 13.02 7.84 -16.58
N SER A 314 13.70 6.69 -16.67
CA SER A 314 13.17 5.37 -16.29
C SER A 314 12.98 5.17 -14.79
N GLY A 315 13.51 6.08 -13.95
CA GLY A 315 13.38 5.99 -12.49
C GLY A 315 14.09 4.78 -11.87
N GLY A 316 15.28 4.39 -12.39
CA GLY A 316 16.11 3.33 -11.80
C GLY A 316 15.70 1.91 -12.19
N ILE A 317 14.74 1.72 -13.09
CA ILE A 317 14.21 0.40 -13.46
C ILE A 317 14.07 0.31 -14.99
N LEU A 318 14.73 -0.68 -15.59
CA LEU A 318 14.67 -0.97 -17.02
C LEU A 318 14.26 -2.43 -17.23
N GLY A 319 13.24 -2.67 -18.06
CA GLY A 319 12.74 -4.01 -18.32
C GLY A 319 12.16 -4.74 -17.09
N GLY A 320 11.85 -4.01 -16.02
CA GLY A 320 11.38 -4.54 -14.74
C GLY A 320 12.50 -4.90 -13.75
N ILE A 321 13.74 -4.55 -14.06
CA ILE A 321 14.95 -4.88 -13.30
C ILE A 321 15.65 -3.58 -12.91
N SER A 322 16.17 -3.47 -11.69
CA SER A 322 16.94 -2.30 -11.25
C SER A 322 18.21 -2.13 -12.08
N ASP A 323 18.56 -0.90 -12.42
CA ASP A 323 19.70 -0.56 -13.25
C ASP A 323 20.91 -0.02 -12.47
N GLY A 324 20.82 0.06 -11.14
CA GLY A 324 21.86 0.61 -10.25
C GLY A 324 21.72 2.11 -9.97
N GLY A 325 20.85 2.80 -10.69
CA GLY A 325 20.49 4.19 -10.43
C GLY A 325 19.54 4.38 -9.26
N GLU A 326 19.23 5.64 -8.94
CA GLU A 326 18.23 5.99 -7.93
C GLU A 326 16.83 5.54 -8.41
N ILE A 327 16.11 4.76 -7.58
CA ILE A 327 14.73 4.44 -7.87
C ILE A 327 13.85 5.59 -7.41
N LEU A 328 12.99 6.09 -8.33
CA LEU A 328 12.09 7.20 -8.11
C LEU A 328 10.64 6.75 -8.26
N LEU A 329 9.86 6.87 -7.18
CA LEU A 329 8.46 6.47 -7.12
C LEU A 329 7.60 7.67 -6.70
N ARG A 330 6.39 7.80 -7.27
CA ARG A 330 5.38 8.75 -6.81
C ARG A 330 4.05 8.06 -6.56
N ALA A 331 3.39 8.43 -5.45
CA ALA A 331 2.06 7.98 -5.08
C ALA A 331 1.10 9.18 -4.98
N HIS A 332 0.04 9.17 -5.80
CA HIS A 332 -0.97 10.22 -5.83
C HIS A 332 -2.11 9.87 -4.87
N VAL A 333 -2.34 10.72 -3.89
CA VAL A 333 -3.28 10.53 -2.80
C VAL A 333 -4.49 11.44 -2.99
N LYS A 334 -5.70 10.86 -3.02
CA LYS A 334 -6.94 11.65 -3.13
C LYS A 334 -7.21 12.45 -1.85
N PRO A 335 -8.02 13.52 -1.91
CA PRO A 335 -8.50 14.24 -0.73
C PRO A 335 -9.22 13.31 0.26
N THR A 336 -9.21 13.68 1.54
CA THR A 336 -9.99 13.00 2.59
C THR A 336 -11.48 13.14 2.28
N PRO A 337 -12.25 12.04 2.16
CA PRO A 337 -13.66 12.16 1.77
C PRO A 337 -14.59 12.60 2.91
N SER A 338 -14.10 12.63 4.14
CA SER A 338 -14.86 13.15 5.30
C SER A 338 -14.70 14.66 5.37
N ILE A 339 -15.66 15.39 4.81
CA ILE A 339 -15.72 16.85 4.82
C ILE A 339 -17.04 17.32 5.45
N ALA A 340 -17.07 18.55 5.99
CA ALA A 340 -18.25 19.11 6.65
C ALA A 340 -19.21 19.78 5.66
N GLN A 341 -18.90 19.80 4.38
CA GLN A 341 -19.84 20.25 3.34
C GLN A 341 -20.98 19.24 3.14
N PRO A 342 -22.21 19.71 2.77
CA PRO A 342 -23.32 18.85 2.41
C PRO A 342 -23.00 17.96 1.21
N GLN A 343 -23.19 16.64 1.34
CA GLN A 343 -22.92 15.66 0.30
C GLN A 343 -24.17 14.80 0.04
N GLN A 344 -24.49 14.58 -1.23
CA GLN A 344 -25.60 13.70 -1.62
C GLN A 344 -25.21 12.23 -1.46
N THR A 345 -26.09 11.44 -0.88
CA THR A 345 -25.90 10.01 -0.68
C THR A 345 -27.24 9.28 -0.54
N VAL A 346 -27.18 8.01 -0.14
CA VAL A 346 -28.33 7.14 0.02
C VAL A 346 -28.24 6.36 1.34
N THR A 347 -29.39 6.11 1.96
CA THR A 347 -29.51 5.20 3.11
C THR A 347 -29.42 3.74 2.65
N ARG A 348 -29.22 2.82 3.61
CA ARG A 348 -29.29 1.36 3.36
C ARG A 348 -30.68 0.89 2.87
N THR A 349 -31.72 1.67 3.13
CA THR A 349 -33.11 1.42 2.68
C THR A 349 -33.40 2.00 1.31
N GLY A 350 -32.46 2.72 0.68
CA GLY A 350 -32.60 3.24 -0.68
C GLY A 350 -33.16 4.67 -0.77
N GLU A 351 -33.18 5.43 0.34
CA GLU A 351 -33.67 6.80 0.36
C GLU A 351 -32.54 7.78 0.05
N ASN A 352 -32.74 8.70 -0.91
CA ASN A 352 -31.80 9.77 -1.22
C ASN A 352 -31.80 10.81 -0.09
N ILE A 353 -30.62 11.13 0.43
CA ILE A 353 -30.44 12.10 1.51
C ILE A 353 -29.21 12.99 1.27
N SER A 354 -29.14 14.10 1.96
CA SER A 354 -27.94 14.91 2.10
C SER A 354 -27.34 14.70 3.50
N ILE A 355 -26.02 14.51 3.57
CA ILE A 355 -25.31 14.38 4.84
C ILE A 355 -24.14 15.35 4.92
N GLU A 356 -23.80 15.76 6.14
CA GLU A 356 -22.57 16.44 6.50
C GLU A 356 -21.80 15.54 7.45
N ILE A 357 -20.53 15.27 7.12
CA ILE A 357 -19.70 14.39 7.98
C ILE A 357 -18.95 15.28 8.97
N LYS A 358 -19.59 15.56 10.12
CA LYS A 358 -18.98 16.33 11.20
C LYS A 358 -18.07 15.41 12.03
N GLY A 359 -16.90 15.91 12.44
CA GLY A 359 -15.99 15.16 13.28
C GLY A 359 -14.51 15.59 13.14
N ARG A 360 -13.63 14.83 13.78
CA ARG A 360 -12.18 15.09 13.78
C ARG A 360 -11.53 14.40 12.58
N HIS A 361 -11.55 15.06 11.43
CA HIS A 361 -10.96 14.53 10.20
C HIS A 361 -9.66 15.26 9.86
N ASP A 362 -8.77 14.58 9.12
CA ASP A 362 -7.56 15.20 8.60
C ASP A 362 -7.93 16.08 7.39
N PRO A 363 -7.69 17.40 7.37
CA PRO A 363 -7.83 18.20 6.15
C PRO A 363 -6.86 17.76 5.05
N VAL A 364 -5.77 17.11 5.42
CA VAL A 364 -4.82 16.47 4.50
C VAL A 364 -4.20 15.23 5.14
N ILE A 365 -4.17 14.11 4.43
CA ILE A 365 -3.56 12.85 4.93
C ILE A 365 -2.16 12.60 4.39
N VAL A 366 -1.73 13.39 3.39
CA VAL A 366 -0.45 13.20 2.68
C VAL A 366 0.75 13.12 3.62
N PRO A 367 0.95 14.03 4.60
CA PRO A 367 2.12 13.98 5.49
C PRO A 367 2.19 12.68 6.32
N ARG A 368 1.03 12.16 6.74
CA ARG A 368 0.96 10.89 7.49
C ARG A 368 1.19 9.66 6.61
N ALA A 369 0.88 9.77 5.31
CA ALA A 369 1.07 8.71 4.34
C ALA A 369 2.52 8.61 3.83
N VAL A 370 3.36 9.62 4.04
CA VAL A 370 4.79 9.63 3.66
C VAL A 370 5.50 8.37 4.16
N VAL A 371 5.45 8.11 5.47
CA VAL A 371 6.11 6.93 6.06
C VAL A 371 5.45 5.61 5.64
N VAL A 372 4.18 5.62 5.24
CA VAL A 372 3.48 4.43 4.73
C VAL A 372 4.01 4.05 3.34
N VAL A 373 4.20 5.05 2.47
CA VAL A 373 4.82 4.87 1.13
C VAL A 373 6.24 4.35 1.28
N GLU A 374 7.05 4.97 2.14
CA GLU A 374 8.42 4.54 2.44
C GLU A 374 8.46 3.08 2.94
N SER A 375 7.57 2.72 3.86
CA SER A 375 7.47 1.37 4.42
C SER A 375 7.08 0.33 3.38
N MET A 376 6.08 0.61 2.55
CA MET A 376 5.67 -0.32 1.49
C MET A 376 6.74 -0.47 0.41
N ALA A 377 7.47 0.61 0.09
CA ALA A 377 8.62 0.55 -0.82
C ALA A 377 9.74 -0.32 -0.22
N ALA A 378 10.05 -0.17 1.06
CA ALA A 378 11.07 -0.98 1.75
C ALA A 378 10.71 -2.47 1.77
N ILE A 379 9.46 -2.82 2.11
CA ILE A 379 8.98 -4.21 2.12
C ILE A 379 9.11 -4.81 0.71
N THR A 380 8.67 -4.09 -0.32
CA THR A 380 8.68 -4.56 -1.70
C THR A 380 10.11 -4.80 -2.21
N LEU A 381 11.00 -3.85 -1.95
CA LEU A 381 12.40 -3.96 -2.37
C LEU A 381 13.08 -5.14 -1.67
N LEU A 382 12.91 -5.26 -0.36
CA LEU A 382 13.54 -6.35 0.41
C LEU A 382 13.04 -7.72 -0.06
N ASP A 383 11.73 -7.87 -0.30
CA ASP A 383 11.15 -9.11 -0.82
C ASP A 383 11.71 -9.47 -2.21
N ALA A 384 11.87 -8.49 -3.10
CA ALA A 384 12.49 -8.66 -4.41
C ALA A 384 13.98 -9.04 -4.29
N MET A 385 14.73 -8.41 -3.39
CA MET A 385 16.14 -8.73 -3.13
C MET A 385 16.31 -10.16 -2.59
N PHE A 386 15.48 -10.59 -1.64
CA PHE A 386 15.52 -11.96 -1.13
C PHE A 386 15.15 -12.99 -2.20
N SER A 387 14.22 -12.65 -3.08
CA SER A 387 13.87 -13.49 -4.23
C SER A 387 15.02 -13.62 -5.22
N ASN A 388 15.85 -12.58 -5.35
CA ASN A 388 16.99 -12.52 -6.30
C ASN A 388 18.22 -13.30 -5.82
N MET A 389 18.33 -13.72 -4.55
CA MET A 389 19.53 -14.37 -3.99
C MET A 389 19.98 -15.62 -4.75
N SER A 390 19.04 -16.36 -5.34
CA SER A 390 19.30 -17.55 -6.13
C SER A 390 19.30 -17.34 -7.64
N ALA A 391 19.31 -16.10 -8.12
CA ALA A 391 19.23 -15.79 -9.56
C ALA A 391 20.48 -16.23 -10.35
N LYS A 392 21.65 -16.33 -9.69
CA LYS A 392 22.91 -16.75 -10.29
C LYS A 392 23.39 -18.05 -9.66
N MET A 393 23.85 -18.99 -10.48
CA MET A 393 24.39 -20.27 -9.99
C MET A 393 25.61 -20.06 -9.09
N ASP A 394 26.45 -19.08 -9.38
CA ASP A 394 27.61 -18.75 -8.53
C ASP A 394 27.21 -18.26 -7.13
N SER A 395 26.10 -17.50 -7.01
CA SER A 395 25.56 -17.13 -5.70
C SER A 395 25.12 -18.35 -4.89
N VAL A 396 24.46 -19.30 -5.54
CA VAL A 396 24.05 -20.58 -4.92
C VAL A 396 25.27 -21.39 -4.49
N LYS A 397 26.29 -21.52 -5.34
CA LYS A 397 27.55 -22.22 -5.01
C LYS A 397 28.26 -21.56 -3.84
N ASN A 398 28.43 -20.22 -3.86
CA ASN A 398 29.11 -19.48 -2.79
C ASN A 398 28.41 -19.61 -1.43
N PHE A 399 27.11 -19.90 -1.44
CA PHE A 399 26.35 -20.10 -0.20
C PHE A 399 26.53 -21.51 0.38
N TYR A 400 26.65 -22.55 -0.48
CA TYR A 400 26.65 -23.95 -0.03
C TYR A 400 28.03 -24.64 -0.10
N LEU A 401 29.03 -24.08 -0.76
CA LEU A 401 30.37 -24.62 -0.91
C LEU A 401 31.40 -23.72 -0.26
#